data_027c303bcecad3f92f542e76f4e1a8cf
#
_entry.id   027c303bcecad3f92f542e76f4e1a8cf
#
_cell.length_a   1.000
_cell.length_b   1.000
_cell.length_c   1.000
_cell.angle_alpha   90.00
_cell.angle_beta   90.00
_cell.angle_gamma   90.00
#
_symmetry.space_group_name_H-M   'P 1'
#
loop_
_entity.id
_entity.type
_entity.pdbx_description
1 polymer ?
#
loop_
_entity_poly.entity_id
_entity_poly.type
_entity_poly.pdbx_seq_one_letter_code
_entity_poly.pdbx_strand_id
1 'polypeptide(L)'
;MKKLAFVLAAAVPAVAFSTAARADCGAFTIASMNWQSAEVLANLDQFILNNGYGCSAEITTSDTVPAITSLVEKGQPEVVPEAWVDLMPEVVAGGLKDGKIVEMARSLSDGGQQGWFIPRYMLEKYPNLNKIEEILAHPELFPAPEDPTKGAI
;
A
#
# COMPACT_ATOMS: atom_id res chain seq x y z
N MET A 1 -28.21 80.76 5.94
CA MET A 1 -28.87 79.48 5.64
C MET A 1 -27.83 78.55 5.12
N LYS A 2 -27.29 77.60 5.98
CA LYS A 2 -26.25 76.65 5.60
C LYS A 2 -26.95 75.36 5.17
N LYS A 3 -26.77 74.94 3.93
CA LYS A 3 -27.27 73.67 3.41
C LYS A 3 -26.28 72.57 3.77
N LEU A 4 -26.69 71.62 4.61
CA LEU A 4 -25.96 70.41 4.95
C LEU A 4 -26.20 69.38 3.82
N ALA A 5 -25.15 68.96 3.09
CA ALA A 5 -25.24 67.91 2.14
C ALA A 5 -24.87 66.56 2.86
N PHE A 6 -25.85 65.64 2.91
CA PHE A 6 -25.63 64.26 3.41
C PHE A 6 -25.08 63.44 2.27
N VAL A 7 -23.84 62.94 2.43
CA VAL A 7 -23.22 61.93 1.53
C VAL A 7 -23.54 60.57 2.09
N LEU A 8 -24.38 59.79 1.38
CA LEU A 8 -24.67 58.41 1.68
C LEU A 8 -23.56 57.58 1.11
N ALA A 9 -22.68 57.03 1.96
CA ALA A 9 -21.68 56.02 1.56
C ALA A 9 -22.35 54.65 1.47
N ALA A 10 -22.50 54.14 0.26
CA ALA A 10 -22.96 52.77 0.02
C ALA A 10 -21.81 51.82 0.29
N ALA A 11 -21.90 51.02 1.36
CA ALA A 11 -20.99 49.92 1.65
C ALA A 11 -21.35 48.72 0.74
N VAL A 12 -20.47 48.41 -0.22
CA VAL A 12 -20.58 47.20 -1.06
C VAL A 12 -19.98 46.05 -0.26
N PRO A 13 -20.72 44.98 0.04
CA PRO A 13 -20.12 43.81 0.69
C PRO A 13 -19.17 43.09 -0.29
N ALA A 14 -17.89 43.03 0.06
CA ALA A 14 -16.93 42.23 -0.65
C ALA A 14 -17.22 40.74 -0.36
N VAL A 15 -17.83 40.05 -1.30
CA VAL A 15 -17.96 38.58 -1.26
C VAL A 15 -16.58 38.00 -1.50
N ALA A 16 -15.92 37.57 -0.43
CA ALA A 16 -14.67 36.79 -0.53
C ALA A 16 -14.99 35.41 -1.12
N PHE A 17 -14.72 35.24 -2.39
CA PHE A 17 -14.67 33.89 -2.98
C PHE A 17 -13.48 33.17 -2.37
N SER A 18 -13.76 32.25 -1.43
CA SER A 18 -12.78 31.30 -0.96
C SER A 18 -12.44 30.40 -2.15
N THR A 19 -11.34 30.64 -2.84
CA THR A 19 -10.73 29.65 -3.73
C THR A 19 -10.31 28.52 -2.85
N ALA A 20 -10.98 27.35 -2.96
CA ALA A 20 -10.48 26.12 -2.37
C ALA A 20 -9.03 25.94 -2.86
N ALA A 21 -8.07 26.03 -1.94
CA ALA A 21 -6.70 25.71 -2.25
C ALA A 21 -6.68 24.21 -2.63
N ARG A 22 -6.61 23.93 -3.92
CA ARG A 22 -6.25 22.58 -4.39
C ARG A 22 -4.81 22.40 -3.96
N ALA A 23 -4.57 21.46 -3.06
CA ALA A 23 -3.22 21.02 -2.79
C ALA A 23 -2.71 20.39 -4.10
N ASP A 24 -1.82 21.10 -4.78
CA ASP A 24 -1.06 20.53 -5.88
C ASP A 24 0.02 19.66 -5.24
N CYS A 25 -0.25 18.34 -5.19
CA CYS A 25 0.68 17.39 -4.59
C CYS A 25 1.78 16.93 -5.57
N GLY A 26 1.84 17.56 -6.76
CA GLY A 26 2.88 17.25 -7.76
C GLY A 26 2.76 15.87 -8.40
N ALA A 27 3.86 15.46 -9.04
CA ALA A 27 3.99 14.15 -9.66
C ALA A 27 4.73 13.20 -8.70
N PHE A 28 4.23 11.96 -8.57
CA PHE A 28 4.88 10.91 -7.79
C PHE A 28 4.44 9.53 -8.28
N THR A 29 5.11 8.48 -7.79
CA THR A 29 4.87 7.10 -8.21
C THR A 29 4.29 6.24 -7.09
N ILE A 30 3.37 5.35 -7.48
CA ILE A 30 2.75 4.36 -6.61
C ILE A 30 3.19 2.98 -7.08
N ALA A 31 3.74 2.16 -6.17
CA ALA A 31 4.07 0.78 -6.50
C ALA A 31 2.80 -0.06 -6.66
N SER A 32 2.71 -0.80 -7.74
CA SER A 32 1.75 -1.88 -7.93
C SER A 32 2.50 -3.20 -7.94
N MET A 33 2.26 -4.03 -6.94
CA MET A 33 2.81 -5.37 -6.90
C MET A 33 2.08 -6.29 -7.88
N ASN A 34 2.72 -7.41 -8.26
CA ASN A 34 2.24 -8.32 -9.31
C ASN A 34 1.16 -9.30 -8.81
N TRP A 35 0.26 -8.87 -7.93
CA TRP A 35 -0.91 -9.63 -7.50
C TRP A 35 -2.14 -8.73 -7.33
N GLN A 36 -3.32 -9.35 -7.41
CA GLN A 36 -4.60 -8.66 -7.60
C GLN A 36 -4.94 -7.62 -6.53
N SER A 37 -4.73 -7.92 -5.24
CA SER A 37 -5.06 -6.96 -4.18
C SER A 37 -4.21 -5.70 -4.26
N ALA A 38 -2.91 -5.84 -4.50
CA ALA A 38 -2.01 -4.72 -4.65
C ALA A 38 -2.31 -3.88 -5.90
N GLU A 39 -2.66 -4.52 -7.02
CA GLU A 39 -3.09 -3.81 -8.22
C GLU A 39 -4.35 -2.98 -7.97
N VAL A 40 -5.35 -3.55 -7.26
CA VAL A 40 -6.57 -2.83 -6.89
C VAL A 40 -6.26 -1.64 -5.99
N LEU A 41 -5.44 -1.82 -4.96
CA LEU A 41 -5.07 -0.73 -4.04
C LEU A 41 -4.31 0.38 -4.77
N ALA A 42 -3.30 0.04 -5.58
CA ALA A 42 -2.52 1.04 -6.32
C ALA A 42 -3.41 1.86 -7.29
N ASN A 43 -4.33 1.21 -8.00
CA ASN A 43 -5.26 1.88 -8.91
C ASN A 43 -6.29 2.73 -8.16
N LEU A 44 -6.77 2.26 -7.00
CA LEU A 44 -7.69 3.02 -6.16
C LEU A 44 -7.04 4.30 -5.61
N ASP A 45 -5.81 4.16 -5.08
CA ASP A 45 -5.04 5.29 -4.58
C ASP A 45 -4.75 6.30 -5.70
N GLN A 46 -4.31 5.84 -6.87
CA GLN A 46 -4.11 6.71 -8.03
C GLN A 46 -5.39 7.45 -8.41
N PHE A 47 -6.52 6.74 -8.47
CA PHE A 47 -7.81 7.34 -8.82
C PHE A 47 -8.21 8.43 -7.82
N ILE A 48 -8.13 8.15 -6.53
CA ILE A 48 -8.50 9.09 -5.46
C ILE A 48 -7.57 10.31 -5.49
N LEU A 49 -6.27 10.09 -5.56
CA LEU A 49 -5.28 11.16 -5.53
C LEU A 49 -5.39 12.08 -6.76
N ASN A 50 -5.50 11.50 -7.95
CA ASN A 50 -5.59 12.29 -9.17
C ASN A 50 -6.93 13.04 -9.29
N ASN A 51 -8.07 12.40 -8.97
CA ASN A 51 -9.38 13.02 -9.14
C ASN A 51 -9.85 13.81 -7.93
N GLY A 52 -9.49 13.39 -6.71
CA GLY A 52 -9.91 14.05 -5.47
C GLY A 52 -8.98 15.16 -5.03
N TYR A 53 -7.69 14.97 -5.20
CA TYR A 53 -6.67 15.88 -4.67
C TYR A 53 -5.91 16.66 -5.76
N GLY A 54 -6.08 16.31 -7.03
CA GLY A 54 -5.42 17.00 -8.14
C GLY A 54 -3.93 16.67 -8.27
N CYS A 55 -3.52 15.51 -7.77
CA CYS A 55 -2.17 14.98 -7.93
C CYS A 55 -1.92 14.44 -9.35
N SER A 56 -0.67 14.16 -9.66
CA SER A 56 -0.22 13.45 -10.88
C SER A 56 0.46 12.15 -10.49
N ALA A 57 -0.31 11.22 -9.89
CA ALA A 57 0.19 9.93 -9.47
C ALA A 57 0.28 8.97 -10.67
N GLU A 58 1.42 8.30 -10.82
CA GLU A 58 1.66 7.26 -11.83
C GLU A 58 1.91 5.91 -11.16
N ILE A 59 1.44 4.82 -11.79
CA ILE A 59 1.67 3.47 -11.28
C ILE A 59 2.96 2.91 -11.88
N THR A 60 3.80 2.32 -11.03
CA THR A 60 4.96 1.53 -11.45
C THR A 60 4.83 0.10 -10.95
N THR A 61 4.99 -0.88 -11.85
CA THR A 61 4.97 -2.29 -11.47
C THR A 61 6.26 -2.66 -10.74
N SER A 62 6.11 -3.37 -9.64
CA SER A 62 7.25 -3.80 -8.82
C SER A 62 6.90 -5.11 -8.08
N ASP A 63 7.73 -5.46 -7.12
CA ASP A 63 7.52 -6.51 -6.13
C ASP A 63 7.90 -5.96 -4.75
N THR A 64 7.51 -6.62 -3.66
CA THR A 64 7.70 -6.12 -2.29
C THR A 64 9.15 -5.74 -2.00
N VAL A 65 10.09 -6.64 -2.25
CA VAL A 65 11.51 -6.41 -1.91
C VAL A 65 12.11 -5.25 -2.69
N PRO A 66 12.04 -5.20 -4.04
CA PRO A 66 12.60 -4.07 -4.77
C PRO A 66 11.87 -2.75 -4.51
N ALA A 67 10.54 -2.75 -4.31
CA ALA A 67 9.79 -1.52 -4.02
C ALA A 67 10.20 -0.91 -2.68
N ILE A 68 10.21 -1.69 -1.60
CA ILE A 68 10.59 -1.22 -0.26
C ILE A 68 12.05 -0.80 -0.22
N THR A 69 12.96 -1.57 -0.83
CA THR A 69 14.38 -1.22 -0.89
C THR A 69 14.58 0.11 -1.61
N SER A 70 13.97 0.28 -2.77
CA SER A 70 14.09 1.52 -3.55
C SER A 70 13.46 2.72 -2.83
N LEU A 71 12.32 2.53 -2.17
CA LEU A 71 11.68 3.56 -1.35
C LEU A 71 12.63 4.05 -0.23
N VAL A 72 13.24 3.11 0.52
CA VAL A 72 14.15 3.45 1.63
C VAL A 72 15.46 4.08 1.15
N GLU A 73 16.00 3.61 0.02
CA GLU A 73 17.31 4.08 -0.49
C GLU A 73 17.19 5.34 -1.34
N LYS A 74 16.15 5.45 -2.16
CA LYS A 74 16.00 6.48 -3.20
C LYS A 74 14.80 7.39 -3.00
N GLY A 75 13.88 7.04 -2.10
CA GLY A 75 12.61 7.73 -1.93
C GLY A 75 11.61 7.46 -3.07
N GLN A 76 11.79 6.41 -3.86
CA GLN A 76 10.92 6.03 -4.97
C GLN A 76 10.74 4.51 -5.06
N PRO A 77 9.52 4.02 -5.39
CA PRO A 77 8.27 4.78 -5.53
C PRO A 77 7.88 5.46 -4.22
N GLU A 78 7.23 6.62 -4.26
CA GLU A 78 6.89 7.40 -3.06
C GLU A 78 5.78 6.76 -2.21
N VAL A 79 4.95 5.92 -2.82
CA VAL A 79 3.85 5.22 -2.15
C VAL A 79 3.91 3.73 -2.45
N VAL A 80 3.82 2.92 -1.41
CA VAL A 80 3.73 1.45 -1.47
C VAL A 80 2.48 1.01 -0.71
N PRO A 81 1.33 0.83 -1.38
CA PRO A 81 0.05 0.61 -0.72
C PRO A 81 -0.07 -0.72 0.02
N GLU A 82 0.53 -1.79 -0.53
CA GLU A 82 0.52 -3.12 0.08
C GLU A 82 1.96 -3.62 0.27
N ALA A 83 2.56 -3.19 1.38
CA ALA A 83 3.92 -3.60 1.75
C ALA A 83 3.88 -4.78 2.73
N TRP A 84 4.45 -5.92 2.34
CA TRP A 84 4.61 -7.09 3.21
C TRP A 84 5.88 -6.92 4.04
N VAL A 85 5.78 -6.09 5.09
CA VAL A 85 6.92 -5.62 5.90
C VAL A 85 7.70 -6.73 6.59
N ASP A 86 7.04 -7.85 6.91
CA ASP A 86 7.67 -9.01 7.56
C ASP A 86 8.70 -9.72 6.67
N LEU A 87 8.69 -9.46 5.36
CA LEU A 87 9.74 -9.95 4.45
C LEU A 87 11.06 -9.20 4.59
N MET A 88 11.03 -7.98 5.14
CA MET A 88 12.19 -7.09 5.25
C MET A 88 12.19 -6.30 6.56
N PRO A 89 12.06 -6.93 7.72
CA PRO A 89 11.81 -6.25 8.99
C PRO A 89 12.92 -5.26 9.36
N GLU A 90 14.18 -5.59 9.10
CA GLU A 90 15.32 -4.73 9.44
C GLU A 90 15.39 -3.48 8.53
N VAL A 91 15.12 -3.64 7.23
CA VAL A 91 15.12 -2.53 6.27
C VAL A 91 14.01 -1.55 6.60
N VAL A 92 12.80 -2.06 6.87
CA VAL A 92 11.65 -1.24 7.24
C VAL A 92 11.91 -0.53 8.58
N ALA A 93 12.36 -1.25 9.60
CA ALA A 93 12.67 -0.66 10.91
C ALA A 93 13.76 0.41 10.82
N GLY A 94 14.80 0.17 10.03
CA GLY A 94 15.85 1.15 9.74
C GLY A 94 15.31 2.39 9.05
N GLY A 95 14.51 2.21 8.00
CA GLY A 95 13.89 3.31 7.26
C GLY A 95 12.97 4.19 8.11
N LEU A 96 12.16 3.57 8.97
CA LEU A 96 11.30 4.27 9.94
C LEU A 96 12.13 5.05 10.98
N LYS A 97 13.15 4.40 11.56
CA LYS A 97 14.04 5.01 12.55
C LYS A 97 14.79 6.23 11.99
N ASP A 98 15.26 6.12 10.76
CA ASP A 98 16.03 7.18 10.10
C ASP A 98 15.12 8.27 9.48
N GLY A 99 13.80 8.15 9.60
CA GLY A 99 12.81 9.08 9.04
C GLY A 99 12.77 9.11 7.51
N LYS A 100 13.24 8.06 6.85
CA LYS A 100 13.23 7.92 5.39
C LYS A 100 11.88 7.49 4.85
N ILE A 101 11.13 6.75 5.65
CA ILE A 101 9.79 6.29 5.35
C ILE A 101 8.85 6.52 6.54
N VAL A 102 7.56 6.54 6.29
CA VAL A 102 6.51 6.61 7.31
C VAL A 102 5.45 5.56 7.02
N GLU A 103 4.94 4.92 8.06
CA GLU A 103 3.74 4.09 7.96
C GLU A 103 2.51 5.01 8.09
N MET A 104 1.71 5.10 7.03
CA MET A 104 0.53 5.97 7.00
C MET A 104 -0.69 5.30 7.60
N ALA A 105 -0.93 4.03 7.22
CA ALA A 105 -2.07 3.25 7.66
C ALA A 105 -1.86 1.77 7.32
N ARG A 106 -2.73 0.92 7.85
CA ARG A 106 -2.85 -0.47 7.40
C ARG A 106 -3.84 -0.53 6.24
N SER A 107 -3.39 -1.03 5.10
CA SER A 107 -4.23 -1.17 3.90
C SER A 107 -5.29 -2.25 4.05
N LEU A 108 -4.98 -3.33 4.80
CA LEU A 108 -5.89 -4.42 5.11
C LEU A 108 -6.15 -4.44 6.62
N SER A 109 -7.41 -4.35 7.04
CA SER A 109 -7.79 -4.23 8.45
C SER A 109 -7.26 -5.35 9.33
N ASP A 110 -7.27 -6.58 8.81
CA ASP A 110 -6.86 -7.78 9.54
C ASP A 110 -5.39 -8.13 9.31
N GLY A 111 -4.69 -7.34 8.47
CA GLY A 111 -3.36 -7.65 7.98
C GLY A 111 -3.36 -8.82 7.00
N GLY A 112 -2.18 -9.14 6.47
CA GLY A 112 -1.94 -10.35 5.70
C GLY A 112 -1.33 -11.42 6.60
N GLN A 113 -1.75 -12.68 6.43
CA GLN A 113 -1.15 -13.81 7.10
C GLN A 113 -0.49 -14.72 6.08
N GLN A 114 0.79 -14.98 6.29
CA GLN A 114 1.54 -15.96 5.51
C GLN A 114 1.70 -17.25 6.32
N GLY A 115 1.66 -18.37 5.63
CA GLY A 115 1.84 -19.68 6.24
C GLY A 115 1.86 -20.79 5.22
N TRP A 116 2.26 -21.95 5.66
CA TRP A 116 2.09 -23.16 4.88
C TRP A 116 0.70 -23.71 5.11
N PHE A 117 -0.03 -23.94 4.05
CA PHE A 117 -1.40 -24.42 4.09
C PHE A 117 -1.47 -25.77 3.39
N ILE A 118 -2.13 -26.73 4.03
CA ILE A 118 -2.46 -28.01 3.43
C ILE A 118 -3.97 -28.19 3.39
N PRO A 119 -4.53 -28.96 2.44
CA PRO A 119 -5.95 -29.25 2.40
C PRO A 119 -6.43 -29.92 3.70
N ARG A 120 -7.59 -29.53 4.19
CA ARG A 120 -8.14 -30.02 5.47
C ARG A 120 -8.27 -31.54 5.50
N TYR A 121 -8.66 -32.16 4.38
CA TYR A 121 -8.77 -33.62 4.27
C TYR A 121 -7.43 -34.34 4.54
N MET A 122 -6.29 -33.67 4.32
CA MET A 122 -4.99 -34.23 4.65
C MET A 122 -4.80 -34.37 6.15
N LEU A 123 -5.24 -33.38 6.94
CA LEU A 123 -5.19 -33.48 8.40
C LEU A 123 -6.15 -34.56 8.94
N GLU A 124 -7.31 -34.73 8.29
CA GLU A 124 -8.26 -35.78 8.67
C GLU A 124 -7.68 -37.18 8.43
N LYS A 125 -6.93 -37.34 7.33
CA LYS A 125 -6.28 -38.60 6.97
C LYS A 125 -4.96 -38.85 7.71
N TYR A 126 -4.21 -37.79 7.96
CA TYR A 126 -2.89 -37.79 8.60
C TYR A 126 -2.83 -36.74 9.70
N PRO A 127 -3.35 -37.00 10.92
CA PRO A 127 -3.48 -36.00 11.98
C PRO A 127 -2.13 -35.40 12.46
N ASN A 128 -1.02 -36.07 12.19
CA ASN A 128 0.31 -35.60 12.55
C ASN A 128 0.85 -34.49 11.64
N LEU A 129 0.25 -34.25 10.45
CA LEU A 129 0.66 -33.20 9.51
C LEU A 129 0.28 -31.76 9.97
N ASN A 130 0.21 -31.54 11.25
CA ASN A 130 -0.08 -30.24 11.86
C ASN A 130 1.19 -29.42 12.18
N LYS A 131 2.35 -29.94 11.78
CA LYS A 131 3.66 -29.30 11.95
C LYS A 131 4.45 -29.39 10.66
N ILE A 132 5.27 -28.37 10.41
CA ILE A 132 6.08 -28.28 9.19
C ILE A 132 7.09 -29.44 9.08
N GLU A 133 7.67 -29.84 10.22
CA GLU A 133 8.63 -30.93 10.27
C GLU A 133 8.02 -32.27 9.78
N GLU A 134 6.77 -32.52 10.15
CA GLU A 134 6.04 -33.72 9.71
C GLU A 134 5.68 -33.64 8.21
N ILE A 135 5.34 -32.45 7.70
CA ILE A 135 5.10 -32.25 6.27
C ILE A 135 6.39 -32.50 5.48
N LEU A 136 7.52 -31.96 5.93
CA LEU A 136 8.82 -32.13 5.28
C LEU A 136 9.34 -33.58 5.36
N ALA A 137 8.95 -34.34 6.38
CA ALA A 137 9.31 -35.73 6.53
C ALA A 137 8.55 -36.69 5.56
N HIS A 138 7.46 -36.19 4.93
CA HIS A 138 6.59 -36.98 4.08
C HIS A 138 6.39 -36.34 2.68
N PRO A 139 7.48 -36.17 1.90
CA PRO A 139 7.38 -35.57 0.55
C PRO A 139 6.51 -36.40 -0.40
N GLU A 140 6.37 -37.69 -0.18
CA GLU A 140 5.50 -38.57 -0.98
C GLU A 140 4.01 -38.25 -0.89
N LEU A 141 3.59 -37.53 0.14
CA LEU A 141 2.20 -37.05 0.29
C LEU A 141 1.90 -35.81 -0.54
N PHE A 142 2.94 -35.11 -0.99
CA PHE A 142 2.87 -33.86 -1.76
C PHE A 142 3.84 -33.94 -2.95
N PRO A 143 3.67 -34.91 -3.87
CA PRO A 143 4.66 -35.14 -4.92
C PRO A 143 4.73 -33.93 -5.89
N ALA A 144 5.95 -33.51 -6.20
CA ALA A 144 6.17 -32.50 -7.22
C ALA A 144 5.85 -33.06 -8.62
N PRO A 145 5.12 -32.32 -9.48
CA PRO A 145 4.75 -32.81 -10.81
C PRO A 145 5.95 -33.17 -11.69
N GLU A 146 7.05 -32.43 -11.54
CA GLU A 146 8.29 -32.62 -12.33
C GLU A 146 9.21 -33.72 -11.76
N ASP A 147 9.09 -34.04 -10.48
CA ASP A 147 9.91 -35.08 -9.82
C ASP A 147 9.13 -35.67 -8.63
N PRO A 148 8.41 -36.79 -8.82
CA PRO A 148 7.61 -37.41 -7.76
C PRO A 148 8.39 -37.91 -6.53
N THR A 149 9.74 -37.93 -6.59
CA THR A 149 10.58 -38.25 -5.44
C THR A 149 10.80 -37.08 -4.51
N LYS A 150 10.38 -35.89 -4.92
CA LYS A 150 10.43 -34.64 -4.16
C LYS A 150 9.04 -34.15 -3.81
N GLY A 151 8.94 -33.42 -2.70
CA GLY A 151 7.74 -32.70 -2.33
C GLY A 151 7.58 -31.41 -3.14
N ALA A 152 6.34 -31.08 -3.50
CA ALA A 152 5.98 -29.75 -4.01
C ALA A 152 5.75 -28.78 -2.84
N ILE A 153 6.24 -27.58 -2.96
CA ILE A 153 6.00 -26.46 -2.04
C ILE A 153 5.36 -25.30 -2.83
#